data_969991e86a45c3efb9481b39322eafe9
#
_entry.id   969991e86a45c3efb9481b39322eafe9
#
_cell.length_a   1.000
_cell.length_b   1.000
_cell.length_c   1.000
_cell.angle_alpha   90.00
_cell.angle_beta   90.00
_cell.angle_gamma   90.00
#
_symmetry.space_group_name_H-M   'P 1'
#
loop_
_entity.id
_entity.type
_entity.pdbx_description
1 polymer ?
#
loop_
_entity_poly.entity_id
_entity_poly.type
_entity_poly.pdbx_seq_one_letter_code
_entity_poly.pdbx_strand_id
1 'polypeptide(L)'
;MRLSNDQTTLRSEFADDPDMVAIIALFIHELPQRLAAMHVALAAADHEQLRMLAHQLKGAAGGYGFPKLGEAAALIDQAVNVGNDDNVIRSRVGMLAAIAARIRP
;
A
#
# COMPACT_ATOMS: atom_id res chain seq x y z
N MET A 1 9.36 11.23 26.28
CA MET A 1 8.40 11.29 25.69
C MET A 1 8.05 10.19 24.92
N ARG A 2 7.05 10.02 24.47
CA ARG A 2 6.65 8.99 23.82
C ARG A 2 6.62 9.15 22.41
N LEU A 3 7.00 8.21 21.73
CA LEU A 3 6.99 8.25 20.30
C LEU A 3 5.59 8.09 19.76
N SER A 4 5.35 8.77 18.66
CA SER A 4 4.10 8.60 17.94
C SER A 4 3.98 7.19 17.39
N ASN A 5 2.79 6.63 17.40
CA ASN A 5 2.52 5.35 16.77
C ASN A 5 2.73 5.40 15.27
N ASP A 6 2.68 6.58 14.66
CA ASP A 6 2.92 6.74 13.23
C ASP A 6 4.35 6.42 12.86
N GLN A 7 5.26 6.37 13.86
CA GLN A 7 6.64 6.02 13.64
C GLN A 7 6.91 4.52 13.78
N THR A 8 5.90 3.75 14.14
CA THR A 8 6.07 2.33 14.38
C THR A 8 6.39 1.60 13.09
N THR A 9 7.46 0.81 13.11
CA THR A 9 7.84 -0.06 12.01
C THR A 9 6.78 -1.15 11.83
N LEU A 10 6.44 -1.43 10.57
CA LEU A 10 5.54 -2.51 10.22
C LEU A 10 6.33 -3.64 9.60
N ARG A 11 6.15 -4.85 10.13
CA ARG A 11 6.77 -6.06 9.61
C ARG A 11 5.67 -7.03 9.19
N SER A 12 6.01 -7.92 8.26
CA SER A 12 5.08 -8.94 7.82
C SER A 12 4.66 -9.85 8.96
N GLU A 13 3.41 -10.28 8.94
CA GLU A 13 2.91 -11.33 9.85
C GLU A 13 3.68 -12.63 9.68
N PHE A 14 4.34 -12.82 8.54
CA PHE A 14 5.12 -14.00 8.24
C PHE A 14 6.63 -13.77 8.34
N ALA A 15 7.04 -12.70 9.03
CA ALA A 15 8.46 -12.30 9.10
C ALA A 15 9.36 -13.38 9.70
N ASP A 16 8.80 -14.22 10.56
CA ASP A 16 9.57 -15.27 11.22
C ASP A 16 9.50 -16.61 10.51
N ASP A 17 8.77 -16.69 9.40
CA ASP A 17 8.66 -17.92 8.60
C ASP A 17 9.84 -17.96 7.61
N PRO A 18 10.78 -18.89 7.77
CA PRO A 18 11.97 -18.93 6.89
C PRO A 18 11.63 -19.11 5.43
N ASP A 19 10.49 -19.73 5.10
CA ASP A 19 10.09 -19.92 3.72
C ASP A 19 9.59 -18.62 3.08
N MET A 20 9.24 -17.62 3.91
CA MET A 20 8.69 -16.36 3.41
C MET A 20 9.70 -15.23 3.36
N VAL A 21 10.85 -15.37 4.03
CA VAL A 21 11.79 -14.24 4.18
C VAL A 21 12.21 -13.66 2.85
N ALA A 22 12.60 -14.50 1.89
CA ALA A 22 13.08 -14.02 0.60
C ALA A 22 11.98 -13.37 -0.23
N ILE A 23 10.77 -13.93 -0.22
CA ILE A 23 9.66 -13.36 -0.99
C ILE A 23 9.15 -12.06 -0.37
N ILE A 24 9.16 -11.96 0.95
CA ILE A 24 8.81 -10.71 1.62
C ILE A 24 9.82 -9.63 1.26
N ALA A 25 11.11 -9.94 1.29
CA ALA A 25 12.15 -8.97 0.94
C ALA A 25 11.99 -8.48 -0.49
N LEU A 26 11.65 -9.37 -1.42
CA LEU A 26 11.42 -9.01 -2.81
C LEU A 26 10.20 -8.09 -2.93
N PHE A 27 9.10 -8.43 -2.25
CA PHE A 27 7.91 -7.58 -2.25
C PHE A 27 8.24 -6.17 -1.77
N ILE A 28 8.98 -6.06 -0.65
CA ILE A 28 9.37 -4.77 -0.09
C ILE A 28 10.25 -4.00 -1.08
N HIS A 29 11.16 -4.71 -1.75
CA HIS A 29 12.04 -4.09 -2.75
C HIS A 29 11.25 -3.52 -3.92
N GLU A 30 10.16 -4.18 -4.32
CA GLU A 30 9.33 -3.74 -5.44
C GLU A 30 8.30 -2.68 -5.07
N LEU A 31 8.05 -2.50 -3.78
CA LEU A 31 6.99 -1.62 -3.31
C LEU A 31 7.14 -0.17 -3.79
N PRO A 32 8.34 0.45 -3.78
CA PRO A 32 8.48 1.82 -4.29
C PRO A 32 8.05 1.97 -5.75
N GLN A 33 8.29 0.99 -6.59
CA GLN A 33 7.87 1.04 -7.99
C GLN A 33 6.35 0.97 -8.12
N ARG A 34 5.71 0.14 -7.30
CA ARG A 34 4.26 0.05 -7.27
C ARG A 34 3.64 1.39 -6.87
N LEU A 35 4.21 2.03 -5.84
CA LEU A 35 3.73 3.34 -5.38
C LEU A 35 3.95 4.41 -6.43
N ALA A 36 5.10 4.40 -7.10
CA ALA A 36 5.40 5.37 -8.15
C ALA A 36 4.38 5.26 -9.29
N ALA A 37 4.03 4.04 -9.69
CA ALA A 37 3.02 3.83 -10.74
C ALA A 37 1.66 4.38 -10.32
N MET A 38 1.29 4.21 -9.04
CA MET A 38 0.04 4.74 -8.53
C MET A 38 0.03 6.27 -8.52
N HIS A 39 1.14 6.90 -8.15
CA HIS A 39 1.26 8.35 -8.19
C HIS A 39 1.17 8.90 -9.60
N VAL A 40 1.76 8.21 -10.58
CA VAL A 40 1.66 8.60 -11.99
C VAL A 40 0.20 8.54 -12.45
N ALA A 41 -0.51 7.46 -12.12
CA ALA A 41 -1.91 7.32 -12.50
C ALA A 41 -2.76 8.41 -11.85
N LEU A 42 -2.50 8.72 -10.58
CA LEU A 42 -3.22 9.77 -9.87
C LEU A 42 -2.99 11.13 -10.52
N ALA A 43 -1.74 11.46 -10.83
CA ALA A 43 -1.39 12.74 -11.46
C ALA A 43 -2.02 12.89 -12.84
N ALA A 44 -2.18 11.78 -13.57
CA ALA A 44 -2.79 11.78 -14.89
C ALA A 44 -4.33 11.70 -14.82
N ALA A 45 -4.90 11.67 -13.63
CA ALA A 45 -6.32 11.45 -13.40
C ALA A 45 -6.82 10.16 -14.06
N ASP A 46 -5.96 9.18 -14.18
CA ASP A 46 -6.29 7.87 -14.74
C ASP A 46 -6.80 6.98 -13.60
N HIS A 47 -8.05 7.20 -13.23
CA HIS A 47 -8.64 6.54 -12.05
C HIS A 47 -8.80 5.04 -12.26
N GLU A 48 -9.05 4.60 -13.47
CA GLU A 48 -9.18 3.17 -13.76
C GLU A 48 -7.83 2.46 -13.54
N GLN A 49 -6.74 3.05 -14.00
CA GLN A 49 -5.41 2.48 -13.81
C GLN A 49 -5.06 2.49 -12.31
N LEU A 50 -5.35 3.58 -11.62
CA LEU A 50 -5.11 3.69 -10.17
C LEU A 50 -5.87 2.59 -9.42
N ARG A 51 -7.14 2.39 -9.77
CA ARG A 51 -7.96 1.37 -9.14
C ARG A 51 -7.36 -0.02 -9.34
N MET A 52 -6.93 -0.31 -10.57
CA MET A 52 -6.34 -1.60 -10.91
C MET A 52 -5.07 -1.85 -10.09
N LEU A 53 -4.20 -0.83 -10.02
CA LEU A 53 -2.95 -0.94 -9.26
C LEU A 53 -3.22 -1.14 -7.77
N ALA A 54 -4.21 -0.42 -7.23
CA ALA A 54 -4.59 -0.56 -5.83
C ALA A 54 -5.16 -1.96 -5.55
N HIS A 55 -5.97 -2.47 -6.46
CA HIS A 55 -6.55 -3.81 -6.31
C HIS A 55 -5.44 -4.88 -6.30
N GLN A 56 -4.46 -4.76 -7.18
CA GLN A 56 -3.33 -5.68 -7.23
C GLN A 56 -2.52 -5.61 -5.94
N LEU A 57 -2.27 -4.40 -5.46
CA LEU A 57 -1.50 -4.22 -4.22
C LEU A 57 -2.25 -4.79 -3.02
N LYS A 58 -3.56 -4.62 -2.97
CA LYS A 58 -4.38 -5.20 -1.90
C LYS A 58 -4.16 -6.72 -1.82
N GLY A 59 -4.24 -7.40 -2.95
CA GLY A 59 -4.03 -8.84 -2.99
C GLY A 59 -2.63 -9.24 -2.59
N ALA A 60 -1.62 -8.55 -3.13
CA ALA A 60 -0.22 -8.86 -2.82
C ALA A 60 0.09 -8.62 -1.34
N ALA A 61 -0.35 -7.49 -0.80
CA ALA A 61 -0.09 -7.14 0.60
C ALA A 61 -0.69 -8.18 1.55
N GLY A 62 -1.91 -8.63 1.27
CA GLY A 62 -2.54 -9.67 2.07
C GLY A 62 -1.75 -10.97 2.03
N GLY A 63 -1.30 -11.37 0.83
CA GLY A 63 -0.53 -12.60 0.65
C GLY A 63 0.83 -12.58 1.32
N TYR A 64 1.45 -11.40 1.42
CA TYR A 64 2.78 -11.29 2.03
C TYR A 64 2.73 -10.83 3.49
N GLY A 65 1.53 -10.74 4.08
CA GLY A 65 1.39 -10.53 5.51
C GLY A 65 1.44 -9.08 5.96
N PHE A 66 0.99 -8.15 5.11
CA PHE A 66 0.91 -6.73 5.46
C PHE A 66 -0.55 -6.24 5.43
N PRO A 67 -1.35 -6.63 6.43
CA PRO A 67 -2.80 -6.33 6.39
C PRO A 67 -3.10 -4.83 6.37
N LYS A 68 -2.33 -4.00 7.07
CA LYS A 68 -2.58 -2.56 7.07
C LYS A 68 -2.35 -1.95 5.69
N LEU A 69 -1.34 -2.42 4.98
CA LEU A 69 -1.08 -1.98 3.62
C LEU A 69 -2.23 -2.40 2.70
N GLY A 70 -2.68 -3.64 2.85
CA GLY A 70 -3.81 -4.15 2.07
C GLY A 70 -5.09 -3.37 2.31
N GLU A 71 -5.38 -3.02 3.58
CA GLU A 71 -6.54 -2.21 3.92
C GLU A 71 -6.48 -0.84 3.28
N ALA A 72 -5.30 -0.21 3.32
CA ALA A 72 -5.14 1.11 2.72
C ALA A 72 -5.34 1.07 1.21
N ALA A 73 -4.84 0.01 0.56
CA ALA A 73 -5.04 -0.17 -0.88
C ALA A 73 -6.51 -0.43 -1.20
N ALA A 74 -7.20 -1.20 -0.37
CA ALA A 74 -8.63 -1.47 -0.55
C ALA A 74 -9.46 -0.19 -0.49
N LEU A 75 -9.06 0.75 0.36
CA LEU A 75 -9.76 2.03 0.47
C LEU A 75 -9.64 2.86 -0.79
N ILE A 76 -8.51 2.77 -1.50
CA ILE A 76 -8.35 3.45 -2.78
C ILE A 76 -9.27 2.81 -3.83
N ASP A 77 -9.24 1.48 -3.92
CA ASP A 77 -10.09 0.73 -4.84
C ASP A 77 -11.56 1.12 -4.63
N GLN A 78 -12.01 1.12 -3.37
CA GLN A 78 -13.37 1.48 -3.03
C GLN A 78 -13.69 2.92 -3.40
N ALA A 79 -12.79 3.86 -3.11
CA ALA A 79 -13.04 5.27 -3.39
C ALA A 79 -13.24 5.53 -4.89
N VAL A 80 -12.45 4.87 -5.72
CA VAL A 80 -12.61 5.01 -7.17
C VAL A 80 -13.92 4.35 -7.63
N ASN A 81 -14.21 3.15 -7.11
CA ASN A 81 -15.43 2.42 -7.51
C ASN A 81 -16.72 3.18 -7.21
N VAL A 82 -16.78 3.87 -6.06
CA VAL A 82 -17.98 4.61 -5.70
C VAL A 82 -17.99 6.03 -6.28
N GLY A 83 -16.95 6.40 -7.01
CA GLY A 83 -16.89 7.71 -7.66
C GLY A 83 -16.63 8.87 -6.72
N ASN A 84 -15.85 8.63 -5.65
CA ASN A 84 -15.48 9.71 -4.75
C ASN A 84 -14.68 10.78 -5.49
N ASP A 85 -14.71 12.00 -4.94
CA ASP A 85 -14.00 13.10 -5.59
C ASP A 85 -12.49 12.93 -5.46
N ASP A 86 -11.78 13.74 -6.23
CA ASP A 86 -10.33 13.65 -6.35
C ASP A 86 -9.63 13.86 -5.01
N ASN A 87 -10.16 14.73 -4.16
CA ASN A 87 -9.55 14.99 -2.86
C ASN A 87 -9.57 13.77 -1.95
N VAL A 88 -10.67 13.02 -1.96
CA VAL A 88 -10.77 11.78 -1.18
C VAL A 88 -9.78 10.76 -1.71
N ILE A 89 -9.71 10.60 -3.03
CA ILE A 89 -8.80 9.65 -3.66
C ILE A 89 -7.34 10.01 -3.32
N ARG A 90 -6.96 11.28 -3.44
CA ARG A 90 -5.61 11.74 -3.11
C ARG A 90 -5.27 11.49 -1.65
N SER A 91 -6.21 11.75 -0.75
CA SER A 91 -6.01 11.52 0.68
C SER A 91 -5.72 10.04 0.95
N ARG A 92 -6.45 9.15 0.29
CA ARG A 92 -6.25 7.72 0.49
C ARG A 92 -4.92 7.24 -0.07
N VAL A 93 -4.48 7.78 -1.19
CA VAL A 93 -3.15 7.48 -1.73
C VAL A 93 -2.07 7.96 -0.77
N GLY A 94 -2.24 9.14 -0.17
CA GLY A 94 -1.31 9.66 0.83
C GLY A 94 -1.23 8.76 2.06
N MET A 95 -2.35 8.24 2.52
CA MET A 95 -2.37 7.31 3.64
C MET A 95 -1.64 6.01 3.33
N LEU A 96 -1.84 5.49 2.12
CA LEU A 96 -1.13 4.30 1.67
C LEU A 96 0.38 4.53 1.66
N ALA A 97 0.82 5.66 1.12
CA ALA A 97 2.24 6.00 1.06
C ALA A 97 2.85 6.09 2.45
N ALA A 98 2.12 6.67 3.41
CA ALA A 98 2.59 6.79 4.78
C ALA A 98 2.75 5.42 5.44
N ILE A 99 1.82 4.50 5.20
CA ILE A 99 1.91 3.15 5.74
C ILE A 99 3.08 2.40 5.10
N ALA A 100 3.24 2.52 3.78
CA ALA A 100 4.32 1.87 3.06
C ALA A 100 5.69 2.32 3.57
N ALA A 101 5.81 3.59 3.96
CA ALA A 101 7.08 4.13 4.46
C ALA A 101 7.51 3.49 5.79
N ARG A 102 6.60 2.85 6.51
CA ARG A 102 6.89 2.19 7.78
C ARG A 102 7.31 0.73 7.64
N ILE A 103 7.18 0.19 6.44
CA ILE A 103 7.39 -1.25 6.20
C ILE A 103 8.89 -1.56 6.17
N ARG A 104 9.26 -2.63 6.88
CA ARG A 104 10.64 -3.16 6.93
C ARG A 104 10.60 -4.68 6.86
N PRO A 105 11.72 -5.31 6.46
CA PRO A 105 11.81 -6.77 6.42
C PRO A 105 11.56 -7.45 7.75
#